data_38e0e9ad4391830ec281335469fb9f61
#
_entry.id   38e0e9ad4391830ec281335469fb9f61
#
_cell.length_a   1.000
_cell.length_b   1.000
_cell.length_c   1.000
_cell.angle_alpha   90.00
_cell.angle_beta   90.00
_cell.angle_gamma   90.00
#
_symmetry.space_group_name_H-M   'P 1'
#
loop_
_entity.id
_entity.type
_entity.pdbx_description
1 polymer ?
#
loop_
_entity_poly.entity_id
_entity_poly.type
_entity_poly.pdbx_seq_one_letter_code
_entity_poly.pdbx_strand_id
1 'polypeptide(L)'
;NYYKKNIHKSGFISLESDSQIQALLIGSSKDAMHISEELLKKSIYIPAIRPPTVKEGSSRLRVSLTVDHEEDDIDYLINILHTISINLVQS
;
A
#
# COMPACT_ATOMS: atom_id res chain seq x y z
N ASN A 1 -7.99 1.10 -15.28
CA ASN A 1 -8.21 1.49 -13.90
C ASN A 1 -7.12 2.48 -13.47
N TYR A 2 -7.53 3.60 -12.93
CA TYR A 2 -6.62 4.70 -12.57
C TYR A 2 -5.56 4.26 -11.55
N TYR A 3 -5.97 3.50 -10.53
CA TYR A 3 -5.05 2.99 -9.53
C TYR A 3 -3.95 2.13 -10.16
N LYS A 4 -4.33 1.16 -11.00
CA LYS A 4 -3.36 0.26 -11.61
C LYS A 4 -2.40 0.99 -12.54
N LYS A 5 -2.85 2.05 -13.19
CA LYS A 5 -2.00 2.83 -14.08
C LYS A 5 -0.98 3.67 -13.33
N ASN A 6 -1.28 4.07 -12.10
CA ASN A 6 -0.47 5.06 -11.40
C ASN A 6 0.22 4.55 -10.14
N ILE A 7 -0.12 3.33 -9.66
CA ILE A 7 0.44 2.83 -8.40
C ILE A 7 1.97 2.68 -8.43
N HIS A 8 2.54 2.49 -9.60
CA HIS A 8 4.00 2.39 -9.73
C HIS A 8 4.71 3.65 -9.22
N LYS A 9 4.03 4.79 -9.24
CA LYS A 9 4.59 6.06 -8.76
C LYS A 9 4.79 6.06 -7.25
N SER A 10 4.18 5.12 -6.53
CA SER A 10 4.35 5.01 -5.09
C SER A 10 5.72 4.49 -4.69
N GLY A 11 6.42 3.82 -5.60
CA GLY A 11 7.70 3.18 -5.32
C GLY A 11 7.56 1.76 -4.80
N PHE A 12 6.35 1.25 -4.65
CA PHE A 12 6.10 -0.12 -4.21
C PHE A 12 5.58 -0.97 -5.36
N ILE A 13 5.74 -2.29 -5.22
CA ILE A 13 5.28 -3.23 -6.23
C ILE A 13 3.85 -3.64 -5.93
N SER A 14 2.96 -3.43 -6.91
CA SER A 14 1.57 -3.88 -6.80
C SER A 14 1.48 -5.30 -7.35
N LEU A 15 0.94 -6.21 -6.53
CA LEU A 15 0.71 -7.59 -6.95
C LEU A 15 -0.63 -7.65 -7.65
N GLU A 16 -0.68 -8.39 -8.75
CA GLU A 16 -1.91 -8.48 -9.52
C GLU A 16 -3.01 -9.22 -8.75
N SER A 17 -4.23 -8.72 -8.91
CA SER A 17 -5.40 -9.31 -8.32
C SER A 17 -6.59 -9.05 -9.25
N ASP A 18 -7.45 -10.04 -9.40
CA ASP A 18 -8.63 -9.92 -10.26
C ASP A 18 -9.81 -9.27 -9.54
N SER A 19 -9.64 -8.91 -8.27
CA SER A 19 -10.71 -8.34 -7.46
C SER A 19 -10.49 -6.86 -7.21
N GLN A 20 -11.42 -6.24 -6.50
CA GLN A 20 -11.29 -4.86 -6.05
C GLN A 20 -10.20 -4.71 -4.97
N ILE A 21 -9.70 -5.82 -4.46
CA ILE A 21 -8.65 -5.82 -3.44
C ILE A 21 -7.31 -5.96 -4.14
N GLN A 22 -6.44 -5.00 -3.91
CA GLN A 22 -5.09 -4.99 -4.48
C GLN A 22 -4.08 -5.21 -3.35
N ALA A 23 -3.04 -5.97 -3.64
CA ALA A 23 -1.97 -6.20 -2.68
C ALA A 23 -0.75 -5.38 -3.08
N LEU A 24 -0.17 -4.68 -2.11
CA LEU A 24 1.01 -3.85 -2.32
C LEU A 24 2.16 -4.49 -1.54
N LEU A 25 3.14 -5.04 -2.25
CA LEU A 25 4.23 -5.78 -1.63
C LEU A 25 5.16 -4.84 -0.88
N ILE A 26 5.38 -5.13 0.39
CA ILE A 26 6.30 -4.34 1.22
C ILE A 26 7.56 -5.14 1.54
N GLY A 27 7.42 -6.40 1.94
CA GLY A 27 8.53 -7.28 2.28
C GLY A 27 8.56 -7.61 3.76
N SER A 28 9.15 -6.76 4.59
CA SER A 28 9.23 -7.03 6.02
C SER A 28 7.93 -6.70 6.74
N SER A 29 7.62 -7.46 7.78
CA SER A 29 6.42 -7.20 8.59
C SER A 29 6.55 -5.89 9.35
N LYS A 30 7.75 -5.54 9.79
CA LYS A 30 8.01 -4.28 10.49
C LYS A 30 7.65 -3.07 9.61
N ASP A 31 8.10 -3.08 8.36
CA ASP A 31 7.82 -1.99 7.44
C ASP A 31 6.34 -1.94 7.08
N ALA A 32 5.72 -3.10 6.85
CA ALA A 32 4.29 -3.15 6.53
C ALA A 32 3.46 -2.57 7.67
N MET A 33 3.79 -2.90 8.91
CA MET A 33 3.10 -2.36 10.08
C MET A 33 3.32 -0.86 10.21
N HIS A 34 4.55 -0.40 9.99
CA HIS A 34 4.87 1.03 10.06
C HIS A 34 4.07 1.82 9.03
N ILE A 35 4.03 1.34 7.80
CA ILE A 35 3.29 2.02 6.73
C ILE A 35 1.80 2.07 7.05
N SER A 36 1.25 0.95 7.52
CA SER A 36 -0.16 0.89 7.89
C SER A 36 -0.49 1.91 8.98
N GLU A 37 0.38 2.04 9.99
CA GLU A 37 0.20 3.01 11.08
C GLU A 37 0.28 4.45 10.57
N GLU A 38 1.24 4.74 9.69
CA GLU A 38 1.39 6.08 9.13
C GLU A 38 0.18 6.48 8.29
N LEU A 39 -0.38 5.54 7.54
CA LEU A 39 -1.57 5.80 6.76
C LEU A 39 -2.78 6.05 7.67
N LEU A 40 -2.87 5.31 8.77
CA LEU A 40 -3.97 5.48 9.71
C LEU A 40 -3.94 6.87 10.35
N LYS A 41 -2.76 7.41 10.62
CA LYS A 41 -2.62 8.78 11.13
C LYS A 41 -3.18 9.82 10.17
N LYS A 42 -3.28 9.48 8.90
CA LYS A 42 -3.84 10.34 7.84
C LYS A 42 -5.27 9.95 7.49
N SER A 43 -5.91 9.19 8.37
CA SER A 43 -7.29 8.73 8.21
C SER A 43 -7.48 7.75 7.04
N ILE A 44 -6.41 7.02 6.69
CA ILE A 44 -6.46 6.00 5.66
C ILE A 44 -6.25 4.64 6.32
N TYR A 45 -7.27 3.77 6.28
CA TYR A 45 -7.17 2.45 6.86
C TYR A 45 -6.78 1.42 5.79
N ILE A 46 -5.53 0.96 5.85
CA ILE A 46 -5.02 -0.09 4.95
C ILE A 46 -4.30 -1.11 5.84
N PRO A 47 -4.91 -2.29 6.03
CA PRO A 47 -4.32 -3.29 6.92
C PRO A 47 -3.07 -3.94 6.33
N ALA A 48 -2.15 -4.31 7.21
CA ALA A 48 -0.96 -5.05 6.84
C ALA A 48 -1.24 -6.55 6.95
N ILE A 49 -0.80 -7.31 5.96
CA ILE A 49 -0.89 -8.78 5.94
C ILE A 49 0.50 -9.32 6.22
N ARG A 50 0.64 -10.07 7.31
CA ARG A 50 1.92 -10.52 7.85
C ARG A 50 1.92 -12.02 8.08
N PRO A 51 3.09 -12.64 8.31
CA PRO A 51 3.13 -14.03 8.75
C PRO A 51 2.27 -14.25 10.00
N PRO A 52 1.65 -15.43 10.15
CA PRO A 52 1.80 -16.61 9.29
C PRO A 52 0.89 -16.64 8.06
N THR A 53 0.05 -15.61 7.86
CA THR A 53 -0.87 -15.56 6.72
C THR A 53 -0.12 -15.58 5.38
N VAL A 54 1.04 -14.94 5.34
CA VAL A 54 1.96 -14.96 4.19
C VAL A 54 3.33 -15.38 4.68
N LYS A 55 4.24 -15.72 3.76
CA LYS A 55 5.60 -16.09 4.11
C LYS A 55 6.33 -14.89 4.70
N GLU A 56 7.27 -15.16 5.60
CA GLU A 56 8.15 -14.13 6.11
C GLU A 56 8.91 -13.49 4.95
N GLY A 57 9.02 -12.15 4.99
CA GLY A 57 9.62 -11.39 3.90
C GLY A 57 8.65 -11.08 2.77
N SER A 58 7.40 -11.54 2.87
CA SER A 58 6.37 -11.32 1.87
C SER A 58 5.20 -10.48 2.40
N SER A 59 5.42 -9.73 3.47
CA SER A 59 4.37 -8.89 4.04
C SER A 59 3.93 -7.84 3.03
N ARG A 60 2.64 -7.53 3.08
CA ARG A 60 2.03 -6.65 2.09
C ARG A 60 0.91 -5.83 2.71
N LEU A 61 0.47 -4.81 2.00
CA LEU A 61 -0.69 -4.03 2.38
C LEU A 61 -1.87 -4.45 1.54
N ARG A 62 -3.04 -4.49 2.17
CA ARG A 62 -4.28 -4.84 1.48
C ARG A 62 -5.05 -3.57 1.17
N VAL A 63 -5.00 -3.15 -0.08
CA VAL A 63 -5.67 -1.94 -0.54
C VAL A 63 -7.02 -2.32 -1.14
N SER A 64 -8.11 -1.89 -0.49
CA SER A 64 -9.47 -2.12 -0.99
C SER A 64 -9.93 -0.91 -1.78
N LEU A 65 -10.27 -1.13 -3.04
CA LEU A 65 -10.77 -0.08 -3.91
C LEU A 65 -12.28 -0.20 -4.04
N THR A 66 -12.98 0.92 -3.94
CA THR A 66 -14.42 0.96 -4.14
C THR A 66 -14.74 1.87 -5.31
N VAL A 67 -15.97 1.75 -5.83
CA VAL A 67 -16.41 2.60 -6.92
C VAL A 67 -16.56 4.06 -6.51
N ASP A 68 -16.59 4.32 -5.21
CA ASP A 68 -16.74 5.68 -4.68
C ASP A 68 -15.40 6.44 -4.59
N HIS A 69 -14.28 5.74 -4.82
CA HIS A 69 -12.97 6.39 -4.80
C HIS A 69 -12.74 7.19 -6.07
N GLU A 70 -12.43 8.46 -5.91
CA GLU A 70 -12.12 9.34 -7.02
C GLU A 70 -10.63 9.34 -7.32
N GLU A 71 -10.24 9.87 -8.48
CA GLU A 71 -8.83 9.93 -8.88
C GLU A 71 -8.01 10.74 -7.89
N ASP A 72 -8.59 11.81 -7.33
CA ASP A 72 -7.89 12.63 -6.35
C ASP A 72 -7.56 11.84 -5.08
N ASP A 73 -8.46 10.95 -4.66
CA ASP A 73 -8.23 10.09 -3.50
C ASP A 73 -7.06 9.13 -3.76
N ILE A 74 -7.02 8.58 -4.96
CA ILE A 74 -5.96 7.66 -5.37
C ILE A 74 -4.62 8.40 -5.46
N ASP A 75 -4.62 9.59 -6.03
CA ASP A 75 -3.41 10.42 -6.10
C ASP A 75 -2.88 10.76 -4.70
N TYR A 76 -3.77 11.10 -3.78
CA TYR A 76 -3.39 11.40 -2.41
C TYR A 76 -2.71 10.18 -1.76
N LEU A 77 -3.30 9.01 -1.91
CA LEU A 77 -2.71 7.77 -1.39
C LEU A 77 -1.33 7.50 -1.99
N ILE A 78 -1.22 7.61 -3.30
CA ILE A 78 0.04 7.36 -4.01
C ILE A 78 1.13 8.32 -3.55
N ASN A 79 0.80 9.60 -3.37
CA ASN A 79 1.76 10.60 -2.91
C ASN A 79 2.25 10.30 -1.49
N ILE A 80 1.34 9.88 -0.60
CA ILE A 80 1.72 9.50 0.76
C ILE A 80 2.63 8.28 0.73
N LEU A 81 2.28 7.26 -0.05
CA LEU A 81 3.09 6.05 -0.17
C LEU A 81 4.47 6.38 -0.73
N HIS A 82 4.55 7.25 -1.71
CA HIS A 82 5.82 7.66 -2.28
C HIS A 82 6.72 8.32 -1.23
N THR A 83 6.17 9.23 -0.44
CA THR A 83 6.90 9.89 0.64
C THR A 83 7.41 8.88 1.65
N ILE A 84 6.58 7.92 2.03
CA ILE A 84 6.98 6.86 2.97
C ILE A 84 8.10 6.02 2.37
N SER A 85 8.01 5.67 1.09
CA SER A 85 9.03 4.83 0.44
C SER A 85 10.39 5.53 0.44
N ILE A 86 10.42 6.83 0.21
CA ILE A 86 11.67 7.61 0.26
C ILE A 86 12.26 7.57 1.67
N ASN A 87 11.43 7.75 2.68
CA ASN A 87 11.90 7.73 4.07
C ASN A 87 12.45 6.36 4.47
N LEU A 88 11.85 5.28 4.00
CA LEU A 88 12.34 3.93 4.28
C LEU A 88 13.72 3.70 3.66
N VAL A 89 13.93 4.19 2.45
CA VAL A 89 15.22 4.02 1.76
C VAL A 89 16.31 4.82 2.45
N GLN A 90 15.97 5.98 3.00
CA GLN A 90 16.95 6.86 3.67
C GLN A 90 17.26 6.45 5.11
N SER A 91 16.47 5.60 5.69
CA SER A 91 16.67 5.16 7.08
C SER A 91 17.57 3.90 7.19
#